data_8c5c3ec0c0fa1f59ea83378aeda6a140
#
_entry.id   8c5c3ec0c0fa1f59ea83378aeda6a140
#
_cell.length_a   1.000
_cell.length_b   1.000
_cell.length_c   1.000
_cell.angle_alpha   90.00
_cell.angle_beta   90.00
_cell.angle_gamma   90.00
#
_symmetry.space_group_name_H-M   'P 1'
#
loop_
_entity.id
_entity.type
_entity.pdbx_description
1 polymer ?
#
loop_
_entity_poly.entity_id
_entity_poly.type
_entity_poly.pdbx_seq_one_letter_code
_entity_poly.pdbx_strand_id
1 'polypeptide(L)' 'MTAVQQVAWEYATVPLIEGAAKQILDLWGADGWELIQVVPNPTNPDQLVAYFKRALPA' A
#
# COMPACT_ATOMS: atom_id res chain seq x y z
N MET A 1 -26.85 19.48 13.21
CA MET A 1 -25.40 19.26 13.33
C MET A 1 -24.99 18.07 12.48
N THR A 2 -23.96 18.24 11.71
CA THR A 2 -23.50 17.18 10.82
C THR A 2 -22.61 16.22 11.57
N ALA A 3 -22.89 14.93 11.47
CA ALA A 3 -22.04 13.92 12.05
C ALA A 3 -20.70 13.88 11.29
N VAL A 4 -19.63 13.78 12.04
CA VAL A 4 -18.32 13.58 11.44
C VAL A 4 -18.21 12.12 11.04
N GLN A 5 -18.02 11.89 9.75
CA GLN A 5 -17.78 10.55 9.26
C GLN A 5 -16.31 10.21 9.42
N GLN A 6 -16.05 9.13 10.11
CA GLN A 6 -14.68 8.62 10.21
C GLN A 6 -14.48 7.57 9.13
N VAL A 7 -13.40 7.72 8.38
CA VAL A 7 -13.01 6.73 7.38
C VAL A 7 -12.06 5.76 8.07
N ALA A 8 -12.41 4.50 8.05
CA ALA A 8 -11.52 3.44 8.51
C ALA A 8 -10.69 2.95 7.33
N TRP A 9 -9.45 2.57 7.59
CA TRP A 9 -8.50 2.15 6.57
C TRP A 9 -7.97 0.77 6.87
N GLU A 10 -7.68 0.02 5.83
CA GLU A 10 -6.87 -1.18 5.94
C GLU A 10 -5.53 -0.93 5.27
N TYR A 11 -4.51 -1.62 5.73
CA TYR A 11 -3.15 -1.42 5.28
C TYR A 11 -2.55 -2.73 4.80
N ALA A 12 -1.66 -2.62 3.82
CA ALA A 12 -0.92 -3.76 3.31
C ALA A 12 0.54 -3.40 3.17
N THR A 13 1.41 -4.36 3.47
CA THR A 13 2.84 -4.25 3.22
C THR A 13 3.20 -5.31 2.20
N VAL A 14 3.82 -4.89 1.10
CA VAL A 14 4.06 -5.75 -0.04
C VAL A 14 5.53 -5.66 -0.44
N PRO A 15 6.27 -6.79 -0.45
CA PRO A 15 7.64 -6.75 -0.95
C PRO A 15 7.63 -6.50 -2.46
N LEU A 16 8.54 -5.63 -2.90
CA LEU A 16 8.70 -5.33 -4.31
C LEU A 16 9.85 -6.17 -4.86
N ILE A 17 9.56 -6.96 -5.88
CA ILE A 17 10.54 -7.80 -6.54
C ILE A 17 11.21 -6.97 -7.62
N GLU A 18 12.56 -6.99 -7.64
CA GLU A 18 13.33 -6.29 -8.64
C GLU A 18 12.89 -6.70 -10.04
N GLY A 19 12.68 -5.70 -10.90
CA GLY A 19 12.21 -5.92 -12.27
C GLY A 19 10.70 -6.05 -12.40
N ALA A 20 9.97 -6.23 -11.30
CA ALA A 20 8.52 -6.36 -11.32
C ALA A 20 7.80 -5.30 -10.49
N ALA A 21 8.50 -4.29 -10.02
CA ALA A 21 7.93 -3.30 -9.11
C ALA A 21 6.71 -2.60 -9.70
N LYS A 22 6.82 -2.14 -10.95
CA LYS A 22 5.70 -1.46 -11.58
C LYS A 22 4.47 -2.35 -11.70
N GLN A 23 4.67 -3.60 -12.08
CA GLN A 23 3.57 -4.56 -12.22
C GLN A 23 2.87 -4.79 -10.88
N ILE A 24 3.67 -4.93 -9.81
CA ILE A 24 3.12 -5.13 -8.48
C ILE A 24 2.33 -3.90 -8.03
N LEU A 25 2.89 -2.72 -8.22
CA LEU A 25 2.20 -1.47 -7.87
C LEU A 25 0.91 -1.30 -8.65
N ASP A 26 0.93 -1.62 -9.95
CA ASP A 26 -0.25 -1.49 -10.81
C ASP A 26 -1.35 -2.47 -10.39
N LEU A 27 -0.98 -3.70 -10.02
CA LEU A 27 -1.95 -4.70 -9.57
C LEU A 27 -2.68 -4.24 -8.31
N TRP A 28 -1.93 -3.73 -7.33
CA TRP A 28 -2.53 -3.27 -6.10
C TRP A 28 -3.34 -2.00 -6.32
N GLY A 29 -2.83 -1.07 -7.14
CA GLY A 29 -3.58 0.13 -7.47
C GLY A 29 -4.88 -0.15 -8.18
N ALA A 30 -4.90 -1.14 -9.09
CA ALA A 30 -6.11 -1.52 -9.80
C ALA A 30 -7.18 -2.08 -8.85
N ASP A 31 -6.78 -2.61 -7.71
CA ASP A 31 -7.69 -3.12 -6.69
C ASP A 31 -8.08 -2.06 -5.67
N GLY A 32 -7.80 -0.80 -5.95
CA GLY A 32 -8.22 0.32 -5.11
C GLY A 32 -7.23 0.71 -4.02
N TRP A 33 -6.05 0.13 -4.01
CA TRP A 33 -5.04 0.46 -3.02
C TRP A 33 -4.27 1.71 -3.41
N GLU A 34 -3.99 2.55 -2.42
CA GLU A 34 -3.20 3.75 -2.60
C GLU A 34 -1.82 3.53 -1.99
N LEU A 35 -0.79 3.82 -2.77
CA LEU A 35 0.58 3.72 -2.30
C LEU A 35 0.89 4.87 -1.33
N ILE A 36 1.36 4.52 -0.14
CA ILE A 36 1.78 5.51 0.85
C ILE A 36 3.26 5.81 0.70
N GLN A 37 4.08 4.75 0.71
CA GLN A 37 5.51 4.90 0.71
C GLN A 37 6.18 3.59 0.33
N VAL A 38 7.37 3.69 -0.24
CA VAL A 38 8.25 2.55 -0.49
C VAL A 38 9.51 2.76 0.36
N VAL A 39 9.87 1.75 1.14
CA VAL A 39 11.01 1.82 2.04
C VAL A 39 11.88 0.58 1.89
N PRO A 40 13.18 0.68 2.22
CA PRO A 40 14.03 -0.50 2.27
C PRO A 40 13.57 -1.46 3.38
N ASN A 41 13.69 -2.75 3.12
CA ASN A 41 13.40 -3.75 4.13
C ASN A 41 14.48 -3.70 5.23
N PRO A 42 14.10 -3.56 6.52
CA PRO A 42 15.08 -3.45 7.59
C PRO A 42 16.01 -4.67 7.71
N THR A 43 15.54 -5.85 7.35
CA THR A 43 16.34 -7.07 7.45
C THR A 43 17.11 -7.36 6.17
N ASN A 44 16.72 -6.74 5.06
CA ASN A 44 17.40 -6.93 3.77
C ASN A 44 17.30 -5.62 2.98
N PRO A 45 18.29 -4.71 3.12
CA PRO A 45 18.21 -3.37 2.49
C PRO A 45 18.15 -3.39 0.96
N ASP A 46 18.53 -4.50 0.33
CA ASP A 46 18.42 -4.62 -1.12
C ASP A 46 16.99 -4.86 -1.57
N GLN A 47 16.10 -5.18 -0.65
CA GLN A 47 14.69 -5.41 -0.94
C GLN A 47 13.87 -4.20 -0.52
N LEU A 48 12.94 -3.78 -1.38
CA LEU A 48 12.02 -2.69 -1.08
C LEU A 48 10.67 -3.25 -0.65
N VAL A 49 10.02 -2.52 0.24
CA VAL A 49 8.67 -2.85 0.70
C VAL A 49 7.76 -1.67 0.45
N ALA A 50 6.63 -1.92 -0.20
CA ALA A 50 5.62 -0.92 -0.45
C ALA A 50 4.55 -0.98 0.62
N TYR A 51 4.16 0.19 1.10
CA TYR A 51 3.07 0.34 2.07
C TYR A 51 1.87 0.92 1.36
N PHE A 52 0.75 0.24 1.44
CA PHE A 52 -0.50 0.65 0.82
C PHE A 52 -1.59 0.84 1.86
N LYS A 53 -2.58 1.65 1.51
CA LYS A 53 -3.81 1.75 2.29
C LYS A 53 -5.00 1.70 1.36
N ARG A 54 -6.14 1.30 1.91
CA ARG A 54 -7.39 1.30 1.19
C ARG A 54 -8.50 1.56 2.19
N ALA A 55 -9.48 2.38 1.81
CA ALA A 55 -10.63 2.63 2.66
C ALA A 55 -11.45 1.36 2.84
N LEU A 56 -11.81 1.07 4.07
CA LEU A 56 -12.71 -0.03 4.34
C LEU A 56 -14.13 0.34 3.89
N PRO A 57 -14.90 -0.64 3.40
CA PRO A 57 -16.29 -0.37 3.06
C PRO A 57 -17.06 0.10 4.29
N ALA A 58 -18.00 1.00 4.05
CA ALA A 58 -18.85 1.52 5.10
C ALA A 58 -19.82 0.45 5.62
#